data_dc0fadda3ea41f1e21da0f88f83370b4
#
_entry.id   dc0fadda3ea41f1e21da0f88f83370b4
#
_cell.length_a   1.000
_cell.length_b   1.000
_cell.length_c   1.000
_cell.angle_alpha   90.00
_cell.angle_beta   90.00
_cell.angle_gamma   90.00
#
_symmetry.space_group_name_H-M   'P 1'
#
loop_
_entity.id
_entity.type
_entity.pdbx_description
1 polymer ?
#
loop_
_entity_poly.entity_id
_entity_poly.type
_entity_poly.pdbx_seq_one_letter_code
_entity_poly.pdbx_strand_id
1 'polypeptide(L)'
;MPSIPVKKHTIIFLISASLVCLVSCVRGEDFTSSPTENFEALWKLLDEKYCFFDYKKAEYGLDWNEVHERYAGLVNDSLTNRQLFDVLSAMVNELRDGHTNLIWDYGLSRYTAFYSDYPHNFDGELMLKVLGDNYYYSSGIYYVRLPEQIGYMYIGSFSTSFSQRLITEIFRYFEDCTGLIIDVRDNGGGDLTLAQDLTARFMEEKTLVGYISHKTGTAHDAFSKPKPVYIDPDTTLLRWDRPVCVLCNRRSYSATNDFVRNMRLLPQVTIVGDRTGGGSGLPMSTELPNGWSLRYSSAPMYDTDMNHTEFGIDPDVSVNILNSDKQRGIDTIIRIASLLLQGAG
;
A
#
# COMPACT_ATOMS: atom_id res chain seq x y z
N MET A 1 -16.05 7.97 -88.61
CA MET A 1 -15.68 6.72 -87.87
C MET A 1 -16.61 6.61 -86.67
N PRO A 2 -17.35 5.51 -86.57
CA PRO A 2 -18.47 5.42 -85.60
C PRO A 2 -17.99 5.04 -84.22
N SER A 3 -18.62 5.68 -83.21
CA SER A 3 -18.49 5.45 -81.81
C SER A 3 -19.24 4.17 -81.37
N ILE A 4 -18.58 3.31 -80.61
CA ILE A 4 -19.12 2.07 -80.04
C ILE A 4 -19.76 2.45 -78.67
N PRO A 5 -21.00 2.07 -78.35
CA PRO A 5 -21.57 2.35 -77.02
C PRO A 5 -21.17 1.27 -76.03
N VAL A 6 -20.61 1.71 -74.91
CA VAL A 6 -20.30 0.85 -73.74
C VAL A 6 -21.62 0.65 -72.96
N LYS A 7 -22.08 -0.61 -72.90
CA LYS A 7 -23.17 -1.04 -72.03
C LYS A 7 -22.73 -1.01 -70.55
N LYS A 8 -23.39 -0.18 -69.74
CA LYS A 8 -23.31 -0.20 -68.29
C LYS A 8 -23.99 -1.47 -67.76
N HIS A 9 -23.23 -2.41 -67.25
CA HIS A 9 -23.77 -3.49 -66.41
C HIS A 9 -23.85 -2.96 -64.99
N THR A 10 -25.06 -2.69 -64.52
CA THR A 10 -25.36 -2.42 -63.15
C THR A 10 -25.26 -3.72 -62.34
N ILE A 11 -24.19 -3.94 -61.66
CA ILE A 11 -24.05 -5.04 -60.70
C ILE A 11 -24.72 -4.59 -59.39
N ILE A 12 -25.94 -5.10 -59.10
CA ILE A 12 -26.58 -4.95 -57.83
C ILE A 12 -25.89 -5.93 -56.85
N PHE A 13 -25.04 -5.40 -56.00
CA PHE A 13 -24.56 -6.12 -54.83
C PHE A 13 -25.64 -6.12 -53.77
N LEU A 14 -26.34 -7.25 -53.61
CA LEU A 14 -27.15 -7.55 -52.43
C LEU A 14 -26.20 -7.77 -51.24
N ILE A 15 -25.96 -6.71 -50.44
CA ILE A 15 -25.33 -6.84 -49.16
C ILE A 15 -26.41 -7.32 -48.18
N SER A 16 -26.47 -8.65 -47.98
CA SER A 16 -27.17 -9.28 -46.88
C SER A 16 -26.44 -8.87 -45.61
N ALA A 17 -26.89 -7.80 -44.97
CA ALA A 17 -26.46 -7.42 -43.60
C ALA A 17 -27.07 -8.43 -42.63
N SER A 18 -26.35 -9.49 -42.32
CA SER A 18 -26.63 -10.34 -41.14
C SER A 18 -26.35 -9.48 -39.92
N LEU A 19 -27.37 -8.85 -39.38
CA LEU A 19 -27.36 -8.19 -38.08
C LEU A 19 -27.23 -9.30 -37.02
N VAL A 20 -26.00 -9.74 -36.74
CA VAL A 20 -25.72 -10.54 -35.54
C VAL A 20 -25.89 -9.60 -34.37
N CYS A 21 -27.08 -9.61 -33.77
CA CYS A 21 -27.27 -9.07 -32.45
C CYS A 21 -26.40 -9.87 -31.48
N LEU A 22 -25.16 -9.38 -31.26
CA LEU A 22 -24.41 -9.71 -30.08
C LEU A 22 -25.22 -9.15 -28.91
N VAL A 23 -26.15 -9.95 -28.39
CA VAL A 23 -26.69 -9.76 -27.07
C VAL A 23 -25.50 -10.02 -26.13
N SER A 24 -24.69 -8.96 -25.93
CA SER A 24 -23.86 -8.86 -24.75
C SER A 24 -24.84 -8.84 -23.60
N CYS A 25 -25.03 -9.99 -22.97
CA CYS A 25 -25.58 -10.04 -21.64
C CYS A 25 -24.55 -9.33 -20.74
N VAL A 26 -24.58 -8.02 -20.72
CA VAL A 26 -24.26 -7.29 -19.51
C VAL A 26 -25.33 -7.78 -18.54
N ARG A 27 -25.00 -8.76 -17.70
CA ARG A 27 -25.76 -9.00 -16.47
C ARG A 27 -25.73 -7.67 -15.76
N GLY A 28 -26.82 -6.92 -15.80
CA GLY A 28 -27.05 -5.82 -14.88
C GLY A 28 -26.81 -6.42 -13.51
N GLU A 29 -25.90 -5.87 -12.74
CA GLU A 29 -25.76 -6.25 -11.35
C GLU A 29 -27.15 -6.02 -10.75
N ASP A 30 -27.79 -7.08 -10.27
CA ASP A 30 -29.12 -7.01 -9.70
C ASP A 30 -29.01 -6.19 -8.42
N PHE A 31 -29.41 -4.91 -8.51
CA PHE A 31 -29.44 -4.03 -7.34
C PHE A 31 -30.47 -4.58 -6.35
N THR A 32 -30.04 -4.81 -5.11
CA THR A 32 -30.92 -5.21 -4.02
C THR A 32 -30.65 -4.40 -2.77
N SER A 33 -31.72 -4.02 -2.09
CA SER A 33 -31.65 -3.40 -0.77
C SER A 33 -31.82 -4.41 0.38
N SER A 34 -32.04 -5.71 0.06
CA SER A 34 -32.17 -6.75 1.08
C SER A 34 -30.89 -6.89 1.91
N PRO A 35 -30.94 -6.71 3.23
CA PRO A 35 -29.81 -6.94 4.12
C PRO A 35 -29.20 -8.33 3.98
N THR A 36 -30.02 -9.37 3.89
CA THR A 36 -29.57 -10.76 3.77
C THR A 36 -28.80 -10.99 2.47
N GLU A 37 -29.31 -10.51 1.33
CA GLU A 37 -28.64 -10.66 0.03
C GLU A 37 -27.31 -9.90 0.00
N ASN A 38 -27.23 -8.71 0.59
CA ASN A 38 -25.99 -7.95 0.67
C ASN A 38 -24.95 -8.58 1.60
N PHE A 39 -25.36 -9.21 2.69
CA PHE A 39 -24.48 -9.99 3.55
C PHE A 39 -23.85 -11.16 2.78
N GLU A 40 -24.68 -11.96 2.10
CA GLU A 40 -24.22 -13.10 1.31
C GLU A 40 -23.30 -12.66 0.16
N ALA A 41 -23.64 -11.57 -0.53
CA ALA A 41 -22.83 -11.02 -1.61
C ALA A 41 -21.45 -10.58 -1.11
N LEU A 42 -21.38 -9.86 0.02
CA LEU A 42 -20.12 -9.43 0.61
C LEU A 42 -19.27 -10.61 1.07
N TRP A 43 -19.86 -11.57 1.80
CA TRP A 43 -19.15 -12.75 2.27
C TRP A 43 -18.56 -13.54 1.10
N LYS A 44 -19.38 -13.84 0.09
CA LYS A 44 -18.99 -14.61 -1.11
C LYS A 44 -17.91 -13.87 -1.91
N LEU A 45 -18.04 -12.55 -2.07
CA LEU A 45 -17.07 -11.76 -2.80
C LEU A 45 -15.68 -11.83 -2.14
N LEU A 46 -15.63 -11.69 -0.82
CA LEU A 46 -14.39 -11.84 -0.08
C LEU A 46 -13.87 -13.28 -0.15
N ASP A 47 -14.75 -14.29 0.03
CA ASP A 47 -14.39 -15.71 -0.07
C ASP A 47 -13.67 -16.03 -1.39
N GLU A 48 -14.17 -15.49 -2.50
CA GLU A 48 -13.62 -15.75 -3.84
C GLU A 48 -12.40 -14.87 -4.19
N LYS A 49 -12.27 -13.66 -3.61
CA LYS A 49 -11.34 -12.63 -4.11
C LYS A 49 -10.25 -12.22 -3.13
N TYR A 50 -10.49 -12.36 -1.82
CA TYR A 50 -9.52 -11.96 -0.82
C TYR A 50 -8.28 -12.87 -0.84
N CYS A 51 -7.09 -12.28 -0.69
CA CYS A 51 -5.85 -12.99 -0.99
C CYS A 51 -5.14 -13.60 0.22
N PHE A 52 -5.59 -13.38 1.46
CA PHE A 52 -4.83 -13.76 2.65
C PHE A 52 -5.51 -14.81 3.55
N PHE A 53 -6.53 -15.54 3.08
CA PHE A 53 -7.23 -16.50 3.96
C PHE A 53 -6.31 -17.54 4.55
N ASP A 54 -5.52 -18.23 3.73
CA ASP A 54 -4.60 -19.28 4.20
C ASP A 54 -3.54 -18.72 5.14
N TYR A 55 -3.00 -17.55 4.81
CA TYR A 55 -2.03 -16.87 5.68
C TYR A 55 -2.65 -16.51 7.03
N LYS A 56 -3.83 -15.89 7.05
CA LYS A 56 -4.49 -15.48 8.30
C LYS A 56 -5.05 -16.66 9.09
N LYS A 57 -5.40 -17.76 8.42
CA LYS A 57 -5.71 -19.02 9.09
C LYS A 57 -4.49 -19.59 9.83
N ALA A 58 -3.30 -19.53 9.21
CA ALA A 58 -2.06 -19.97 9.84
C ALA A 58 -1.65 -19.06 11.01
N GLU A 59 -1.80 -17.73 10.87
CA GLU A 59 -1.35 -16.75 11.86
C GLU A 59 -2.24 -16.67 13.11
N TYR A 60 -3.55 -16.74 12.97
CA TYR A 60 -4.48 -16.57 14.10
C TYR A 60 -5.76 -17.41 14.01
N GLY A 61 -5.78 -18.43 13.16
CA GLY A 61 -6.87 -19.40 13.11
C GLY A 61 -8.14 -18.88 12.42
N LEU A 62 -8.05 -17.87 11.52
CA LEU A 62 -9.21 -17.35 10.81
C LEU A 62 -9.86 -18.47 9.97
N ASP A 63 -11.13 -18.77 10.22
CA ASP A 63 -11.97 -19.60 9.36
C ASP A 63 -13.14 -18.77 8.84
N TRP A 64 -13.16 -18.52 7.53
CA TRP A 64 -14.13 -17.62 6.93
C TRP A 64 -15.55 -18.20 6.90
N ASN A 65 -15.70 -19.53 6.91
CA ASN A 65 -17.00 -20.18 7.05
C ASN A 65 -17.55 -20.02 8.48
N GLU A 66 -16.70 -20.17 9.51
CA GLU A 66 -17.12 -19.91 10.90
C GLU A 66 -17.48 -18.42 11.10
N VAL A 67 -16.79 -17.51 10.42
CA VAL A 67 -17.18 -16.10 10.39
C VAL A 67 -18.56 -15.92 9.80
N HIS A 68 -18.84 -16.54 8.64
CA HIS A 68 -20.18 -16.53 8.04
C HIS A 68 -21.26 -16.97 9.01
N GLU A 69 -21.09 -18.15 9.63
CA GLU A 69 -22.08 -18.71 10.56
C GLU A 69 -22.37 -17.76 11.74
N ARG A 70 -21.33 -17.13 12.31
CA ARG A 70 -21.51 -16.18 13.42
C ARG A 70 -22.29 -14.94 13.01
N TYR A 71 -22.03 -14.39 11.83
CA TYR A 71 -22.65 -13.14 11.39
C TYR A 71 -24.00 -13.35 10.70
N ALA A 72 -24.24 -14.49 10.04
CA ALA A 72 -25.54 -14.83 9.47
C ALA A 72 -26.67 -14.82 10.51
N GLY A 73 -26.38 -15.24 11.75
CA GLY A 73 -27.32 -15.16 12.85
C GLY A 73 -27.69 -13.75 13.30
N LEU A 74 -26.96 -12.73 12.88
CA LEU A 74 -27.18 -11.32 13.22
C LEU A 74 -27.92 -10.55 12.12
N VAL A 75 -28.08 -11.12 10.92
CA VAL A 75 -28.66 -10.46 9.75
C VAL A 75 -30.07 -10.96 9.48
N ASN A 76 -31.00 -10.04 9.23
CA ASN A 76 -32.33 -10.30 8.72
C ASN A 76 -32.83 -9.07 7.94
N ASP A 77 -33.86 -9.24 7.12
CA ASP A 77 -34.33 -8.19 6.21
C ASP A 77 -35.07 -7.01 6.90
N SER A 78 -35.19 -7.04 8.22
CA SER A 78 -35.70 -5.88 8.99
C SER A 78 -34.59 -4.91 9.44
N LEU A 79 -33.31 -5.23 9.19
CA LEU A 79 -32.21 -4.34 9.57
C LEU A 79 -32.26 -3.04 8.76
N THR A 80 -32.04 -1.95 9.45
CA THR A 80 -31.75 -0.66 8.77
C THR A 80 -30.35 -0.67 8.14
N ASN A 81 -30.10 0.19 7.16
CA ASN A 81 -28.77 0.32 6.53
C ASN A 81 -27.66 0.53 7.56
N ARG A 82 -27.91 1.30 8.62
CA ARG A 82 -26.94 1.52 9.69
C ARG A 82 -26.62 0.25 10.45
N GLN A 83 -27.63 -0.51 10.84
CA GLN A 83 -27.44 -1.77 11.55
C GLN A 83 -26.73 -2.81 10.67
N LEU A 84 -27.12 -2.91 9.40
CA LEU A 84 -26.42 -3.76 8.44
C LEU A 84 -24.95 -3.35 8.29
N PHE A 85 -24.68 -2.04 8.13
CA PHE A 85 -23.31 -1.54 8.01
C PHE A 85 -22.46 -1.90 9.23
N ASP A 86 -23.00 -1.77 10.44
CA ASP A 86 -22.30 -2.10 11.69
C ASP A 86 -21.97 -3.61 11.74
N VAL A 87 -22.92 -4.49 11.35
CA VAL A 87 -22.69 -5.94 11.29
C VAL A 87 -21.65 -6.31 10.24
N LEU A 88 -21.78 -5.80 9.00
CA LEU A 88 -20.84 -6.10 7.92
C LEU A 88 -19.45 -5.53 8.21
N SER A 89 -19.37 -4.37 8.83
CA SER A 89 -18.09 -3.76 9.26
C SER A 89 -17.38 -4.64 10.29
N ALA A 90 -18.12 -5.17 11.26
CA ALA A 90 -17.56 -6.10 12.24
C ALA A 90 -17.04 -7.38 11.59
N MET A 91 -17.81 -7.95 10.65
CA MET A 91 -17.40 -9.13 9.88
C MET A 91 -16.12 -8.88 9.07
N VAL A 92 -16.05 -7.77 8.35
CA VAL A 92 -14.85 -7.39 7.55
C VAL A 92 -13.62 -7.21 8.45
N ASN A 93 -13.79 -6.66 9.65
CA ASN A 93 -12.69 -6.43 10.58
C ASN A 93 -12.10 -7.71 11.19
N GLU A 94 -12.79 -8.86 11.12
CA GLU A 94 -12.22 -10.17 11.45
C GLU A 94 -11.00 -10.51 10.58
N LEU A 95 -10.93 -9.94 9.38
CA LEU A 95 -9.78 -10.10 8.48
C LEU A 95 -8.50 -9.41 9.00
N ARG A 96 -8.58 -8.54 9.99
CA ARG A 96 -7.45 -7.77 10.53
C ARG A 96 -6.59 -7.14 9.43
N ASP A 97 -7.24 -6.51 8.45
CA ASP A 97 -6.60 -5.97 7.25
C ASP A 97 -7.00 -4.49 7.05
N GLY A 98 -6.02 -3.60 7.13
CA GLY A 98 -6.24 -2.17 6.94
C GLY A 98 -6.59 -1.77 5.50
N HIS A 99 -6.34 -2.63 4.51
CA HIS A 99 -6.75 -2.42 3.11
C HIS A 99 -8.17 -2.89 2.83
N THR A 100 -8.76 -3.76 3.68
CA THR A 100 -10.12 -4.26 3.47
C THR A 100 -11.12 -3.39 4.23
N ASN A 101 -11.87 -2.60 3.47
CA ASN A 101 -12.75 -1.56 3.99
C ASN A 101 -14.12 -1.61 3.31
N LEU A 102 -15.19 -1.56 4.10
CA LEU A 102 -16.55 -1.29 3.62
C LEU A 102 -16.82 0.21 3.72
N ILE A 103 -17.34 0.79 2.65
CA ILE A 103 -17.56 2.22 2.51
C ILE A 103 -19.02 2.47 2.13
N TRP A 104 -19.68 3.32 2.89
CA TRP A 104 -21.00 3.84 2.67
C TRP A 104 -20.99 5.34 2.89
N ASP A 105 -21.94 6.10 2.34
CA ASP A 105 -22.01 7.58 2.43
C ASP A 105 -21.89 8.10 3.86
N TYR A 106 -22.37 7.33 4.83
CA TYR A 106 -22.40 7.69 6.26
C TYR A 106 -21.47 6.85 7.13
N GLY A 107 -20.59 6.04 6.54
CA GLY A 107 -19.71 5.14 7.30
C GLY A 107 -18.51 4.61 6.52
N LEU A 108 -17.43 4.41 7.23
CA LEU A 108 -16.22 3.75 6.77
C LEU A 108 -15.80 2.70 7.79
N SER A 109 -15.80 1.42 7.41
CA SER A 109 -15.18 0.35 8.18
C SER A 109 -13.68 0.42 7.98
N ARG A 110 -12.92 0.40 9.08
CA ARG A 110 -11.45 0.38 9.02
C ARG A 110 -10.89 -0.40 10.21
N TYR A 111 -10.09 -1.42 9.93
CA TYR A 111 -9.29 -2.07 10.95
C TYR A 111 -8.07 -1.21 11.29
N THR A 112 -7.87 -0.89 12.55
CA THR A 112 -6.82 0.04 13.03
C THR A 112 -5.94 -0.52 14.13
N ALA A 113 -6.27 -1.70 14.68
CA ALA A 113 -5.57 -2.28 15.83
C ALA A 113 -4.07 -2.51 15.58
N PHE A 114 -3.62 -2.63 14.32
CA PHE A 114 -2.20 -2.77 13.99
C PHE A 114 -1.36 -1.55 14.39
N TYR A 115 -1.99 -0.38 14.62
CA TYR A 115 -1.32 0.81 15.14
C TYR A 115 -1.98 1.40 16.39
N SER A 116 -3.32 1.27 16.57
CA SER A 116 -4.02 1.91 17.70
C SER A 116 -3.68 1.28 19.04
N ASP A 117 -3.27 0.01 19.04
CA ASP A 117 -2.95 -0.77 20.24
C ASP A 117 -1.47 -0.64 20.67
N TYR A 118 -0.71 0.22 19.99
CA TYR A 118 0.75 0.39 20.16
C TYR A 118 1.14 1.85 20.40
N PRO A 119 2.34 2.11 20.95
CA PRO A 119 2.86 3.46 21.05
C PRO A 119 2.91 4.15 19.68
N HIS A 120 2.52 5.41 19.62
CA HIS A 120 2.46 6.13 18.34
C HIS A 120 3.86 6.31 17.70
N ASN A 121 4.89 6.54 18.51
CA ASN A 121 6.30 6.66 18.09
C ASN A 121 6.55 7.75 17.01
N PHE A 122 5.68 8.73 16.94
CA PHE A 122 5.85 9.93 16.13
C PHE A 122 5.18 11.13 16.82
N ASP A 123 5.82 12.27 16.74
CA ASP A 123 5.30 13.55 17.23
C ASP A 123 5.73 14.66 16.26
N GLY A 124 4.76 15.24 15.56
CA GLY A 124 5.01 16.28 14.57
C GLY A 124 5.66 17.54 15.16
N GLU A 125 5.38 17.88 16.42
CA GLU A 125 6.01 19.03 17.08
C GLU A 125 7.48 18.74 17.38
N LEU A 126 7.82 17.51 17.78
CA LEU A 126 9.23 17.12 17.94
C LEU A 126 9.96 17.11 16.60
N MET A 127 9.33 16.60 15.55
CA MET A 127 9.91 16.62 14.20
C MET A 127 10.19 18.06 13.75
N LEU A 128 9.25 18.99 13.93
CA LEU A 128 9.44 20.40 13.60
C LEU A 128 10.55 21.05 14.43
N LYS A 129 10.71 20.69 15.71
CA LYS A 129 11.84 21.14 16.54
C LYS A 129 13.19 20.65 16.01
N VAL A 130 13.24 19.40 15.53
CA VAL A 130 14.45 18.83 14.90
C VAL A 130 14.79 19.57 13.61
N LEU A 131 13.79 19.92 12.81
CA LEU A 131 13.99 20.72 11.58
C LEU A 131 14.52 22.12 11.87
N GLY A 132 14.13 22.73 13.02
CA GLY A 132 14.51 24.10 13.37
C GLY A 132 13.86 25.14 12.45
N ASP A 133 14.51 26.33 12.32
CA ASP A 133 13.93 27.45 11.57
C ASP A 133 14.33 27.47 10.08
N ASN A 134 15.34 26.69 9.69
CA ASN A 134 15.99 26.77 8.36
C ASN A 134 15.83 25.48 7.54
N TYR A 135 14.67 24.85 7.61
CA TYR A 135 14.38 23.68 6.79
C TYR A 135 13.77 24.06 5.42
N TYR A 136 13.81 23.11 4.50
CA TYR A 136 13.13 23.20 3.21
C TYR A 136 11.90 22.28 3.20
N TYR A 137 10.88 22.71 2.44
CA TYR A 137 9.69 21.92 2.18
C TYR A 137 9.34 21.98 0.71
N SER A 138 9.17 20.83 0.08
CA SER A 138 8.72 20.73 -1.31
C SER A 138 8.01 19.40 -1.55
N SER A 139 6.84 19.44 -2.22
CA SER A 139 6.10 18.24 -2.63
C SER A 139 5.90 17.20 -1.52
N GLY A 140 5.56 17.64 -0.30
CA GLY A 140 5.33 16.74 0.83
C GLY A 140 6.61 16.26 1.55
N ILE A 141 7.80 16.70 1.12
CA ILE A 141 9.07 16.34 1.73
C ILE A 141 9.62 17.54 2.52
N TYR A 142 9.89 17.33 3.82
CA TYR A 142 10.65 18.24 4.66
C TYR A 142 12.09 17.78 4.70
N TYR A 143 13.08 18.68 4.58
CA TYR A 143 14.47 18.28 4.64
C TYR A 143 15.37 19.38 5.18
N VAL A 144 16.44 18.97 5.89
CA VAL A 144 17.40 19.84 6.55
C VAL A 144 18.73 19.09 6.76
N ARG A 145 19.83 19.82 6.86
CA ARG A 145 21.09 19.28 7.41
C ARG A 145 21.05 19.39 8.92
N LEU A 146 21.13 18.25 9.60
CA LEU A 146 21.33 18.19 11.04
C LEU A 146 22.79 18.45 11.41
N PRO A 147 23.11 18.68 12.71
CA PRO A 147 24.48 18.62 13.21
C PRO A 147 25.19 17.33 12.77
N GLU A 148 26.51 17.29 12.89
CA GLU A 148 27.40 16.15 12.59
C GLU A 148 27.30 15.67 11.12
N GLN A 149 26.93 16.58 10.20
CA GLN A 149 26.83 16.32 8.75
C GLN A 149 25.85 15.19 8.40
N ILE A 150 24.71 15.14 9.06
CA ILE A 150 23.65 14.19 8.78
C ILE A 150 22.54 14.89 7.99
N GLY A 151 22.16 14.32 6.82
CA GLY A 151 20.96 14.71 6.11
C GLY A 151 19.71 14.12 6.81
N TYR A 152 18.65 14.92 6.93
CA TYR A 152 17.35 14.43 7.39
C TYR A 152 16.27 14.80 6.39
N MET A 153 15.46 13.82 5.99
CA MET A 153 14.28 14.05 5.19
C MET A 153 13.08 13.28 5.76
N TYR A 154 11.96 14.00 5.94
CA TYR A 154 10.67 13.41 6.33
C TYR A 154 9.74 13.35 5.13
N ILE A 155 9.18 12.19 4.87
CA ILE A 155 8.22 11.91 3.80
C ILE A 155 6.91 11.45 4.43
N GLY A 156 5.93 12.36 4.53
CA GLY A 156 4.66 12.07 5.23
C GLY A 156 3.68 11.22 4.43
N SER A 157 3.86 11.10 3.11
CA SER A 157 2.96 10.30 2.25
C SER A 157 3.59 10.02 0.88
N PHE A 158 3.35 8.84 0.35
CA PHE A 158 3.58 8.51 -1.05
C PHE A 158 2.35 8.80 -1.94
N SER A 159 1.28 9.39 -1.41
CA SER A 159 0.17 9.92 -2.22
C SER A 159 0.45 11.31 -2.78
N THR A 160 1.44 12.02 -2.24
CA THR A 160 1.91 13.31 -2.77
C THR A 160 3.05 13.05 -3.74
N SER A 161 2.82 13.33 -5.01
CA SER A 161 3.82 13.12 -6.05
C SER A 161 5.01 14.07 -5.90
N PHE A 162 6.22 13.54 -6.02
CA PHE A 162 7.47 14.29 -6.13
C PHE A 162 8.29 13.80 -7.34
N SER A 163 9.06 14.70 -7.92
CA SER A 163 9.85 14.38 -9.12
C SER A 163 11.23 13.81 -8.77
N GLN A 164 11.79 13.02 -9.67
CA GLN A 164 13.18 12.56 -9.58
C GLN A 164 14.20 13.72 -9.56
N ARG A 165 13.82 14.85 -10.19
CA ARG A 165 14.61 16.09 -10.13
C ARG A 165 14.68 16.64 -8.70
N LEU A 166 13.55 16.66 -7.96
CA LEU A 166 13.54 17.11 -6.56
C LEU A 166 14.45 16.24 -5.69
N ILE A 167 14.40 14.90 -5.86
CA ILE A 167 15.29 14.00 -5.11
C ILE A 167 16.77 14.29 -5.45
N THR A 168 17.08 14.56 -6.71
CA THR A 168 18.43 14.96 -7.11
C THR A 168 18.87 16.29 -6.45
N GLU A 169 17.98 17.28 -6.36
CA GLU A 169 18.23 18.55 -5.68
C GLU A 169 18.44 18.35 -4.17
N ILE A 170 17.65 17.50 -3.53
CA ILE A 170 17.81 17.14 -2.10
C ILE A 170 19.16 16.43 -1.87
N PHE A 171 19.55 15.47 -2.72
CA PHE A 171 20.83 14.78 -2.57
C PHE A 171 22.03 15.72 -2.80
N ARG A 172 21.93 16.67 -3.72
CA ARG A 172 22.94 17.73 -3.88
C ARG A 172 23.00 18.63 -2.66
N TYR A 173 21.84 18.99 -2.09
CA TYR A 173 21.82 19.74 -0.83
C TYR A 173 22.50 18.96 0.31
N PHE A 174 22.49 17.64 0.29
CA PHE A 174 23.15 16.76 1.26
C PHE A 174 24.57 16.31 0.85
N GLU A 175 25.19 16.90 -0.17
CA GLU A 175 26.46 16.42 -0.72
C GLU A 175 27.60 16.30 0.32
N ASP A 176 27.63 17.19 1.33
CA ASP A 176 28.62 17.17 2.41
C ASP A 176 28.20 16.29 3.62
N CYS A 177 27.02 15.69 3.59
CA CYS A 177 26.54 14.83 4.69
C CYS A 177 27.18 13.45 4.60
N THR A 178 27.57 12.88 5.73
CA THR A 178 28.18 11.54 5.84
C THR A 178 27.14 10.43 5.95
N GLY A 179 25.91 10.75 6.33
CA GLY A 179 24.78 9.84 6.45
C GLY A 179 23.44 10.52 6.23
N LEU A 180 22.39 9.73 6.04
CA LEU A 180 21.04 10.21 5.76
C LEU A 180 20.02 9.53 6.66
N ILE A 181 19.12 10.31 7.25
CA ILE A 181 17.91 9.81 7.90
C ILE A 181 16.73 10.04 6.96
N ILE A 182 16.01 8.97 6.63
CA ILE A 182 14.74 9.01 5.90
C ILE A 182 13.64 8.65 6.88
N ASP A 183 12.83 9.61 7.26
CA ASP A 183 11.75 9.41 8.22
C ASP A 183 10.44 9.19 7.47
N VAL A 184 9.91 7.97 7.54
CA VAL A 184 8.61 7.57 6.96
C VAL A 184 7.61 7.14 8.04
N ARG A 185 7.83 7.59 9.28
CA ARG A 185 6.84 7.41 10.35
C ARG A 185 5.56 8.15 10.00
N ASP A 186 4.42 7.57 10.35
CA ASP A 186 3.06 8.05 10.00
C ASP A 186 2.78 8.20 8.49
N ASN A 187 3.64 7.66 7.63
CA ASN A 187 3.38 7.58 6.21
C ASN A 187 2.49 6.35 5.90
N GLY A 188 1.21 6.57 5.65
CA GLY A 188 0.23 5.51 5.36
C GLY A 188 0.34 4.87 3.97
N GLY A 189 1.38 5.20 3.20
CA GLY A 189 1.57 4.70 1.84
C GLY A 189 1.10 5.66 0.75
N GLY A 190 0.62 5.09 -0.35
CA GLY A 190 0.21 5.80 -1.55
C GLY A 190 0.63 5.07 -2.81
N ASP A 191 1.33 5.75 -3.72
CA ASP A 191 1.82 5.20 -4.98
C ASP A 191 3.04 4.30 -4.75
N LEU A 192 2.87 3.02 -5.09
CA LEU A 192 3.92 2.01 -5.01
C LEU A 192 5.11 2.32 -5.94
N THR A 193 4.82 2.85 -7.14
CA THR A 193 5.86 3.22 -8.10
C THR A 193 6.73 4.34 -7.55
N LEU A 194 6.13 5.34 -6.89
CA LEU A 194 6.86 6.44 -6.29
C LEU A 194 7.80 5.96 -5.16
N ALA A 195 7.34 4.99 -4.36
CA ALA A 195 8.15 4.36 -3.32
C ALA A 195 9.33 3.57 -3.91
N GLN A 196 9.10 2.82 -5.00
CA GLN A 196 10.13 2.07 -5.72
C GLN A 196 11.13 2.98 -6.42
N ASP A 197 10.67 4.05 -7.05
CA ASP A 197 11.51 5.06 -7.69
C ASP A 197 12.46 5.75 -6.69
N LEU A 198 11.98 5.99 -5.47
CA LEU A 198 12.84 6.50 -4.40
C LEU A 198 13.85 5.45 -3.95
N THR A 199 13.43 4.19 -3.78
CA THR A 199 14.33 3.09 -3.43
C THR A 199 15.44 2.91 -4.46
N ALA A 200 15.13 3.02 -5.75
CA ALA A 200 16.08 2.91 -6.85
C ALA A 200 17.27 3.89 -6.73
N ARG A 201 17.09 5.03 -6.03
CA ARG A 201 18.13 6.04 -5.80
C ARG A 201 19.23 5.59 -4.83
N PHE A 202 19.07 4.44 -4.18
CA PHE A 202 20.01 3.83 -3.23
C PHE A 202 20.61 2.53 -3.75
N MET A 203 20.17 2.06 -4.92
CA MET A 203 20.60 0.80 -5.55
C MET A 203 21.71 1.04 -6.59
N GLU A 204 22.63 0.09 -6.71
CA GLU A 204 23.69 0.12 -7.72
C GLU A 204 23.31 -0.59 -9.00
N GLU A 205 22.54 -1.67 -8.88
CA GLU A 205 22.15 -2.53 -9.97
C GLU A 205 20.71 -3.03 -9.82
N LYS A 206 20.20 -3.63 -10.88
CA LYS A 206 18.89 -4.27 -10.88
C LYS A 206 18.80 -5.33 -9.78
N THR A 207 17.94 -5.10 -8.83
CA THR A 207 17.84 -5.91 -7.62
C THR A 207 16.46 -6.57 -7.51
N LEU A 208 16.43 -7.87 -7.20
CA LEU A 208 15.21 -8.57 -6.81
C LEU A 208 14.75 -8.03 -5.45
N VAL A 209 13.51 -7.53 -5.38
CA VAL A 209 12.96 -6.96 -4.15
C VAL A 209 11.81 -7.77 -3.55
N GLY A 210 11.38 -8.83 -4.21
CA GLY A 210 10.35 -9.74 -3.71
C GLY A 210 9.56 -10.38 -4.85
N TYR A 211 8.37 -10.84 -4.51
CA TYR A 211 7.48 -11.54 -5.44
C TYR A 211 6.04 -11.08 -5.29
N ILE A 212 5.23 -11.33 -6.31
CA ILE A 212 3.79 -11.08 -6.31
C ILE A 212 3.05 -12.26 -6.95
N SER A 213 1.91 -12.63 -6.39
CA SER A 213 0.98 -13.60 -6.98
C SER A 213 -0.38 -12.96 -7.24
N HIS A 214 -1.14 -13.53 -8.17
CA HIS A 214 -2.49 -13.09 -8.48
C HIS A 214 -3.46 -14.26 -8.38
N LYS A 215 -4.68 -14.02 -7.92
CA LYS A 215 -5.74 -15.02 -7.93
C LYS A 215 -5.99 -15.52 -9.36
N THR A 216 -6.13 -16.83 -9.51
CA THR A 216 -6.44 -17.51 -10.79
C THR A 216 -7.77 -18.25 -10.75
N GLY A 217 -8.43 -18.30 -9.61
CA GLY A 217 -9.70 -18.95 -9.38
C GLY A 217 -10.33 -18.50 -8.06
N THR A 218 -11.43 -19.14 -7.68
CA THR A 218 -12.21 -18.82 -6.47
C THR A 218 -11.71 -19.53 -5.22
N ALA A 219 -10.99 -20.65 -5.34
CA ALA A 219 -10.43 -21.35 -4.18
C ALA A 219 -9.37 -20.47 -3.47
N HIS A 220 -9.26 -20.60 -2.14
CA HIS A 220 -8.40 -19.75 -1.32
C HIS A 220 -6.91 -19.83 -1.72
N ASP A 221 -6.46 -21.01 -2.14
CA ASP A 221 -5.10 -21.30 -2.61
C ASP A 221 -4.88 -21.10 -4.12
N ALA A 222 -5.92 -20.73 -4.86
CA ALA A 222 -5.87 -20.58 -6.32
C ALA A 222 -5.07 -19.33 -6.75
N PHE A 223 -3.77 -19.42 -6.75
CA PHE A 223 -2.86 -18.34 -7.17
C PHE A 223 -1.99 -18.71 -8.36
N SER A 224 -1.56 -17.71 -9.12
CA SER A 224 -0.47 -17.85 -10.08
C SER A 224 0.82 -18.23 -9.36
N LYS A 225 1.77 -18.82 -10.10
CA LYS A 225 3.15 -18.89 -9.60
C LYS A 225 3.65 -17.50 -9.25
N PRO A 226 4.37 -17.32 -8.12
CA PRO A 226 4.95 -16.04 -7.74
C PRO A 226 5.84 -15.49 -8.87
N LYS A 227 5.62 -14.24 -9.24
CA LYS A 227 6.43 -13.53 -10.24
C LYS A 227 7.44 -12.65 -9.51
N PRO A 228 8.73 -12.69 -9.87
CA PRO A 228 9.72 -11.83 -9.25
C PRO A 228 9.48 -10.37 -9.60
N VAL A 229 9.67 -9.51 -8.61
CA VAL A 229 9.62 -8.05 -8.72
C VAL A 229 11.03 -7.52 -8.59
N TYR A 230 11.45 -6.73 -9.57
CA TYR A 230 12.77 -6.10 -9.60
C TYR A 230 12.64 -4.58 -9.57
N ILE A 231 13.56 -3.92 -8.89
CA ILE A 231 13.81 -2.49 -9.07
C ILE A 231 15.08 -2.35 -9.90
N ASP A 232 14.99 -1.53 -10.98
CA ASP A 232 16.08 -1.29 -11.93
C ASP A 232 16.46 0.20 -11.83
N PRO A 233 17.60 0.55 -11.23
CA PRO A 233 17.96 1.94 -11.01
C PRO A 233 18.32 2.64 -12.32
N ASP A 234 17.89 3.90 -12.46
CA ASP A 234 18.40 4.78 -13.53
C ASP A 234 19.81 5.28 -13.14
N THR A 235 20.82 4.70 -13.75
CA THR A 235 22.23 5.01 -13.47
C THR A 235 22.65 6.41 -13.92
N THR A 236 21.81 7.14 -14.66
CA THR A 236 22.05 8.54 -15.05
C THR A 236 21.69 9.52 -13.94
N LEU A 237 20.93 9.08 -12.94
CA LEU A 237 20.51 9.89 -11.82
C LEU A 237 21.52 9.82 -10.66
N LEU A 238 21.63 10.92 -9.90
CA LEU A 238 22.45 10.97 -8.70
C LEU A 238 21.92 9.97 -7.66
N ARG A 239 22.76 9.04 -7.21
CA ARG A 239 22.44 8.04 -6.18
C ARG A 239 23.05 8.43 -4.83
N TRP A 240 22.49 7.83 -3.76
CA TRP A 240 23.04 7.93 -2.42
C TRP A 240 23.67 6.60 -2.02
N ASP A 241 24.96 6.58 -1.76
CA ASP A 241 25.77 5.39 -1.49
C ASP A 241 26.34 5.34 -0.06
N ARG A 242 26.06 6.38 0.75
CA ARG A 242 26.50 6.49 2.15
C ARG A 242 25.50 5.87 3.11
N PRO A 243 25.84 5.65 4.41
CA PRO A 243 24.93 5.08 5.40
C PRO A 243 23.57 5.78 5.47
N VAL A 244 22.53 5.00 5.68
CA VAL A 244 21.13 5.45 5.77
C VAL A 244 20.45 4.81 6.98
N CYS A 245 19.73 5.62 7.76
CA CYS A 245 18.72 5.14 8.69
C CYS A 245 17.32 5.43 8.16
N VAL A 246 16.48 4.40 8.02
CA VAL A 246 15.06 4.57 7.69
C VAL A 246 14.25 4.45 8.97
N LEU A 247 13.52 5.52 9.32
CA LEU A 247 12.67 5.53 10.51
C LEU A 247 11.27 5.12 10.17
N CYS A 248 10.73 4.12 10.87
CA CYS A 248 9.37 3.64 10.67
C CYS A 248 8.61 3.43 11.99
N ASN A 249 7.29 3.35 11.89
CA ASN A 249 6.40 3.01 12.99
C ASN A 249 5.19 2.22 12.49
N ARG A 250 4.26 1.85 13.39
CA ARG A 250 3.04 1.08 13.06
C ARG A 250 2.12 1.76 12.03
N ARG A 251 2.30 3.04 11.74
CA ARG A 251 1.57 3.76 10.70
C ARG A 251 2.34 3.86 9.37
N SER A 252 3.58 3.37 9.31
CA SER A 252 4.29 3.13 8.04
C SER A 252 3.65 1.92 7.34
N TYR A 253 2.72 2.18 6.40
CA TYR A 253 1.77 1.17 5.90
C TYR A 253 1.75 1.12 4.37
N SER A 254 1.34 -0.02 3.78
CA SER A 254 1.11 -0.14 2.32
C SER A 254 2.38 0.14 1.50
N ALA A 255 2.39 1.07 0.56
CA ALA A 255 3.57 1.44 -0.23
C ALA A 255 4.78 1.82 0.64
N THR A 256 4.55 2.35 1.86
CA THR A 256 5.63 2.63 2.82
C THR A 256 6.19 1.35 3.43
N ASN A 257 5.35 0.35 3.71
CA ASN A 257 5.82 -0.97 4.12
C ASN A 257 6.69 -1.62 3.02
N ASP A 258 6.29 -1.49 1.75
CA ASP A 258 7.08 -1.95 0.60
C ASP A 258 8.41 -1.19 0.50
N PHE A 259 8.41 0.14 0.68
CA PHE A 259 9.61 0.96 0.73
C PHE A 259 10.59 0.48 1.82
N VAL A 260 10.12 0.28 3.05
CA VAL A 260 10.94 -0.21 4.16
C VAL A 260 11.50 -1.60 3.87
N ARG A 261 10.67 -2.52 3.32
CA ARG A 261 11.11 -3.85 2.90
C ARG A 261 12.25 -3.76 1.88
N ASN A 262 12.09 -2.94 0.84
CA ASN A 262 13.06 -2.81 -0.23
C ASN A 262 14.36 -2.14 0.26
N MET A 263 14.27 -1.10 1.08
CA MET A 263 15.43 -0.43 1.67
C MET A 263 16.24 -1.37 2.59
N ARG A 264 15.57 -2.25 3.33
CA ARG A 264 16.23 -3.23 4.21
C ARG A 264 17.16 -4.21 3.49
N LEU A 265 16.99 -4.40 2.17
CA LEU A 265 17.87 -5.27 1.37
C LEU A 265 19.25 -4.64 1.13
N LEU A 266 19.41 -3.35 1.36
CA LEU A 266 20.61 -2.60 1.02
C LEU A 266 21.58 -2.58 2.22
N PRO A 267 22.86 -2.96 2.01
CA PRO A 267 23.82 -3.14 3.11
C PRO A 267 24.14 -1.84 3.88
N GLN A 268 23.96 -0.67 3.23
CA GLN A 268 24.19 0.63 3.86
C GLN A 268 22.97 1.13 4.65
N VAL A 269 21.86 0.38 4.73
CA VAL A 269 20.59 0.79 5.36
C VAL A 269 20.37 0.10 6.69
N THR A 270 19.95 0.85 7.69
CA THR A 270 19.48 0.36 8.99
C THR A 270 18.05 0.86 9.22
N ILE A 271 17.14 -0.06 9.50
CA ILE A 271 15.74 0.27 9.85
C ILE A 271 15.64 0.52 11.35
N VAL A 272 15.09 1.67 11.74
CA VAL A 272 15.06 2.12 13.15
C VAL A 272 13.65 2.53 13.55
N GLY A 273 13.20 2.16 14.73
CA GLY A 273 11.91 2.57 15.29
C GLY A 273 11.06 1.40 15.76
N ASP A 274 9.83 1.30 15.28
CA ASP A 274 8.92 0.18 15.58
C ASP A 274 8.58 -0.57 14.29
N ARG A 275 8.00 -1.77 14.44
CA ARG A 275 7.48 -2.55 13.32
C ARG A 275 6.59 -1.69 12.43
N THR A 276 6.66 -1.85 11.11
CA THR A 276 5.73 -1.23 10.18
C THR A 276 4.30 -1.76 10.36
N GLY A 277 3.32 -1.09 9.79
CA GLY A 277 1.92 -1.51 9.87
C GLY A 277 1.53 -2.63 8.92
N GLY A 278 2.39 -2.98 7.97
CA GLY A 278 2.08 -4.01 6.98
C GLY A 278 1.29 -3.53 5.77
N GLY A 279 0.31 -4.32 5.33
CA GLY A 279 -0.50 -4.01 4.15
C GLY A 279 0.19 -4.39 2.84
N SER A 280 0.58 -5.66 2.71
CA SER A 280 1.29 -6.18 1.54
C SER A 280 0.39 -6.74 0.43
N GLY A 281 -0.93 -6.60 0.55
CA GLY A 281 -1.89 -6.97 -0.49
C GLY A 281 -2.22 -5.79 -1.40
N LEU A 282 -2.10 -5.94 -2.73
CA LEU A 282 -2.57 -4.91 -3.64
C LEU A 282 -4.09 -4.79 -3.54
N PRO A 283 -4.64 -3.63 -3.15
CA PRO A 283 -6.07 -3.48 -2.98
C PRO A 283 -6.80 -3.31 -4.32
N MET A 284 -7.98 -3.90 -4.41
CA MET A 284 -8.98 -3.64 -5.42
C MET A 284 -10.26 -3.11 -4.79
N SER A 285 -11.07 -2.43 -5.58
CA SER A 285 -12.38 -1.95 -5.14
C SER A 285 -13.46 -2.50 -6.06
N THR A 286 -14.63 -2.76 -5.47
CA THR A 286 -15.84 -3.19 -6.17
C THR A 286 -17.05 -2.63 -5.44
N GLU A 287 -18.23 -2.79 -6.02
CA GLU A 287 -19.50 -2.35 -5.46
C GLU A 287 -20.34 -3.55 -5.04
N LEU A 288 -21.02 -3.45 -3.92
CA LEU A 288 -22.03 -4.42 -3.47
C LEU A 288 -23.38 -4.12 -4.12
N PRO A 289 -24.33 -5.09 -4.15
CA PRO A 289 -25.63 -4.90 -4.77
C PRO A 289 -26.45 -3.72 -4.23
N ASN A 290 -26.19 -3.23 -3.01
CA ASN A 290 -26.82 -2.04 -2.43
C ASN A 290 -26.09 -0.72 -2.72
N GLY A 291 -25.06 -0.74 -3.57
CA GLY A 291 -24.28 0.44 -3.94
C GLY A 291 -23.15 0.81 -2.96
N TRP A 292 -22.90 0.01 -1.91
CA TRP A 292 -21.78 0.24 -1.01
C TRP A 292 -20.47 -0.22 -1.66
N SER A 293 -19.40 0.53 -1.47
CA SER A 293 -18.10 0.14 -2.00
C SER A 293 -17.37 -0.77 -1.02
N LEU A 294 -16.78 -1.83 -1.55
CA LEU A 294 -15.87 -2.72 -0.83
C LEU A 294 -14.48 -2.61 -1.45
N ARG A 295 -13.48 -2.24 -0.63
CA ARG A 295 -12.06 -2.34 -0.96
C ARG A 295 -11.50 -3.57 -0.25
N TYR A 296 -10.62 -4.34 -0.91
CA TYR A 296 -10.06 -5.57 -0.35
C TYR A 296 -8.68 -5.87 -0.94
N SER A 297 -7.83 -6.59 -0.20
CA SER A 297 -6.53 -7.08 -0.67
C SER A 297 -6.73 -8.23 -1.66
N SER A 298 -6.20 -8.10 -2.90
CA SER A 298 -6.46 -9.04 -4.00
C SER A 298 -5.24 -9.83 -4.47
N ALA A 299 -4.02 -9.31 -4.25
CA ALA A 299 -2.78 -9.91 -4.72
C ALA A 299 -1.70 -9.81 -3.63
N PRO A 300 -1.28 -10.95 -3.04
CA PRO A 300 -0.26 -10.95 -2.00
C PRO A 300 1.11 -10.63 -2.58
N MET A 301 1.86 -9.77 -1.88
CA MET A 301 3.26 -9.49 -2.13
C MET A 301 4.11 -10.16 -1.04
N TYR A 302 5.27 -10.63 -1.45
CA TYR A 302 6.20 -11.37 -0.58
C TYR A 302 7.58 -10.68 -0.60
N ASP A 303 8.35 -10.92 0.44
CA ASP A 303 9.78 -10.58 0.45
C ASP A 303 10.60 -11.51 -0.45
N THR A 304 11.92 -11.36 -0.46
CA THR A 304 12.84 -12.19 -1.26
C THR A 304 12.90 -13.64 -0.80
N ASP A 305 12.52 -13.93 0.45
CA ASP A 305 12.48 -15.26 1.04
C ASP A 305 11.07 -15.89 0.99
N MET A 306 10.14 -15.27 0.25
CA MET A 306 8.75 -15.70 0.11
C MET A 306 7.89 -15.58 1.38
N ASN A 307 8.30 -14.74 2.34
CA ASN A 307 7.48 -14.47 3.51
C ASN A 307 6.46 -13.35 3.21
N HIS A 308 5.30 -13.45 3.82
CA HIS A 308 4.33 -12.36 3.83
C HIS A 308 4.82 -11.21 4.72
N THR A 309 4.60 -9.97 4.25
CA THR A 309 4.85 -8.75 5.04
C THR A 309 3.56 -8.03 5.42
N GLU A 310 2.44 -8.75 5.37
CA GLU A 310 1.10 -8.23 5.65
C GLU A 310 0.96 -7.67 7.06
N PHE A 311 1.59 -8.28 8.06
CA PHE A 311 1.60 -7.82 9.45
C PHE A 311 2.82 -6.97 9.80
N GLY A 312 3.51 -6.43 8.78
CA GLY A 312 4.61 -5.51 8.96
C GLY A 312 5.99 -6.14 9.02
N ILE A 313 6.98 -5.28 9.11
CA ILE A 313 8.42 -5.59 9.08
C ILE A 313 9.02 -5.06 10.38
N ASP A 314 9.73 -5.92 11.11
CA ASP A 314 10.45 -5.52 12.31
C ASP A 314 11.64 -4.63 11.95
N PRO A 315 11.93 -3.59 12.74
CA PRO A 315 13.13 -2.78 12.55
C PRO A 315 14.38 -3.58 12.96
N ASP A 316 15.55 -3.18 12.45
CA ASP A 316 16.84 -3.72 12.87
C ASP A 316 17.19 -3.19 14.27
N VAL A 317 16.78 -1.96 14.59
CA VAL A 317 16.95 -1.34 15.90
C VAL A 317 15.59 -0.87 16.41
N SER A 318 15.01 -1.63 17.37
CA SER A 318 13.73 -1.28 17.97
C SER A 318 13.89 -0.17 19.00
N VAL A 319 13.18 0.95 18.79
CA VAL A 319 13.25 2.15 19.64
C VAL A 319 11.87 2.78 19.75
N ASN A 320 11.47 3.13 20.98
CA ASN A 320 10.29 3.95 21.25
C ASN A 320 10.70 5.38 21.66
N ILE A 321 9.82 6.35 21.43
CA ILE A 321 9.97 7.70 21.97
C ILE A 321 9.86 7.63 23.50
N LEU A 322 10.93 8.01 24.21
CA LEU A 322 10.94 8.07 25.67
C LEU A 322 10.25 9.34 26.16
N ASN A 323 9.35 9.22 27.15
CA ASN A 323 8.70 10.39 27.74
C ASN A 323 9.70 11.40 28.32
N SER A 324 10.79 10.95 28.91
CA SER A 324 11.86 11.82 29.42
C SER A 324 12.57 12.64 28.31
N ASP A 325 12.73 12.06 27.12
CA ASP A 325 13.28 12.76 25.97
C ASP A 325 12.24 13.74 25.39
N LYS A 326 10.98 13.28 25.25
CA LYS A 326 9.88 14.11 24.75
C LYS A 326 9.69 15.38 25.60
N GLN A 327 9.75 15.27 26.94
CA GLN A 327 9.66 16.42 27.84
C GLN A 327 10.79 17.43 27.64
N ARG A 328 11.96 16.99 27.16
CA ARG A 328 13.10 17.83 26.81
C ARG A 328 13.06 18.35 25.36
N GLY A 329 12.04 17.97 24.59
CA GLY A 329 11.91 18.33 23.20
C GLY A 329 12.84 17.52 22.27
N ILE A 330 13.20 16.30 22.70
CA ILE A 330 14.08 15.40 21.95
C ILE A 330 13.26 14.24 21.37
N ASP A 331 13.39 13.98 20.07
CA ASP A 331 12.92 12.75 19.46
C ASP A 331 13.96 11.64 19.67
N THR A 332 13.63 10.66 20.51
CA THR A 332 14.53 9.55 20.86
C THR A 332 14.96 8.76 19.63
N ILE A 333 14.02 8.54 18.68
CA ILE A 333 14.28 7.71 17.49
C ILE A 333 15.25 8.41 16.54
N ILE A 334 15.03 9.71 16.28
CA ILE A 334 15.96 10.53 15.46
C ILE A 334 17.33 10.60 16.12
N ARG A 335 17.39 10.80 17.46
CA ARG A 335 18.64 10.83 18.20
C ARG A 335 19.42 9.52 18.09
N ILE A 336 18.76 8.37 18.22
CA ILE A 336 19.42 7.06 18.09
C ILE A 336 19.89 6.84 16.64
N ALA A 337 19.10 7.18 15.64
CA ALA A 337 19.51 7.10 14.24
C ALA A 337 20.74 7.97 13.95
N SER A 338 20.80 9.19 14.51
CA SER A 338 21.99 10.06 14.38
C SER A 338 23.24 9.44 15.00
N LEU A 339 23.11 8.80 16.17
CA LEU A 339 24.25 8.11 16.81
C LEU A 339 24.72 6.89 15.99
N LEU A 340 23.82 6.13 15.39
CA LEU A 340 24.17 5.00 14.53
C LEU A 340 24.96 5.47 13.30
N LEU A 341 24.55 6.57 12.67
CA LEU A 341 25.25 7.12 11.51
C LEU A 341 26.64 7.68 11.86
N GLN A 342 26.83 8.21 13.06
CA GLN A 342 28.15 8.67 13.55
C GLN A 342 29.12 7.52 13.84
N GLY A 343 28.60 6.35 14.27
CA GLY A 343 29.41 5.18 14.54
C GLY A 343 29.73 4.31 13.32
N ALA A 344 29.13 4.62 12.17
CA ALA A 344 29.34 3.91 10.90
C ALA A 344 30.43 4.56 10.01
N GLY A 345 31.01 5.70 10.44
CA GLY A 345 32.05 6.49 9.74
C GLY A 345 33.48 6.10 10.14
#